data_23738def0a84e0b787a19b82b60ef25c
#
_entry.id   23738def0a84e0b787a19b82b60ef25c
#
_cell.length_a   1.000
_cell.length_b   1.000
_cell.length_c   1.000
_cell.angle_alpha   90.00
_cell.angle_beta   90.00
_cell.angle_gamma   90.00
#
_symmetry.space_group_name_H-M   'P 1'
#
loop_
_entity.id
_entity.type
_entity.pdbx_description
1 polymer ?
#
loop_
_entity_poly.entity_id
_entity_poly.type
_entity_poly.pdbx_seq_one_letter_code
_entity_poly.pdbx_strand_id
1 'polypeptide(L)'
;MKHRDVRRRDVLRLLGAAMPAIALGSGRALADDSFKLAIGQRGNWENSVCELGQNAGFFKKHGITLELLYTEGGGQTLQAVISGGADIGIGVGTFGVMGAFAKNAPVNIIGASMTGAHDLYWYVRADDRIKTLKDAAGKTVAYSTNGSSTNLVVLGLQKTLGVSFNATATGSPASTFTQVMSGQIDVGWSSPPFALADVDAGRIRIVARGSDVPAFADQTVRVMIANAISFQRQPQAYGRFMKAYREALDWLYADPAALDAYGKWADVTPALAKHVRDAFYPKQNLDPDRISGMDELMVDAVSYKYLASPLPPEQLKKLILIGSPELAK
;
A
#
# COMPACT_ATOMS: atom_id res chain seq x y z
N MET A 1 39.00 5.42 -86.18
CA MET A 1 39.41 6.84 -86.29
C MET A 1 38.32 7.75 -85.98
N LYS A 2 38.59 8.71 -85.07
CA LYS A 2 37.84 9.91 -84.67
C LYS A 2 36.62 9.74 -83.78
N HIS A 3 36.87 10.00 -82.48
CA HIS A 3 36.04 10.50 -81.47
C HIS A 3 35.10 11.64 -81.88
N ARG A 4 33.89 11.67 -81.36
CA ARG A 4 33.20 12.91 -81.12
C ARG A 4 32.47 12.86 -79.76
N ASP A 5 32.96 13.67 -78.83
CA ASP A 5 32.31 14.05 -77.60
C ASP A 5 30.94 14.67 -77.88
N VAL A 6 29.93 14.26 -77.11
CA VAL A 6 28.71 15.00 -76.95
C VAL A 6 28.53 15.33 -75.46
N ARG A 7 28.61 16.63 -75.21
CA ARG A 7 28.59 17.29 -73.90
C ARG A 7 27.27 17.04 -73.18
N ARG A 8 27.42 16.68 -71.91
CA ARG A 8 26.33 16.77 -70.92
C ARG A 8 26.05 18.28 -70.66
N ARG A 9 24.94 18.78 -71.19
CA ARG A 9 24.24 19.98 -70.70
C ARG A 9 22.91 20.06 -71.44
N ASP A 10 21.82 20.35 -70.66
CA ASP A 10 20.47 20.63 -71.13
C ASP A 10 19.47 19.43 -71.10
N VAL A 11 19.09 19.01 -69.87
CA VAL A 11 17.69 18.70 -69.51
C VAL A 11 17.49 18.99 -68.04
N LEU A 12 17.33 20.23 -67.73
CA LEU A 12 16.79 20.71 -66.45
C LEU A 12 15.64 21.66 -66.79
N ARG A 13 14.42 21.13 -66.75
CA ARG A 13 13.21 21.94 -66.50
C ARG A 13 11.98 21.04 -66.40
N LEU A 14 11.24 21.25 -65.26
CA LEU A 14 9.82 20.98 -65.08
C LEU A 14 9.41 19.52 -64.71
N LEU A 15 9.31 19.32 -63.39
CA LEU A 15 8.08 18.80 -62.80
C LEU A 15 8.14 19.08 -61.28
N GLY A 16 7.61 20.22 -60.89
CA GLY A 16 7.29 20.55 -59.52
C GLY A 16 6.05 19.74 -59.13
N ALA A 17 6.25 18.60 -58.48
CA ALA A 17 5.19 17.88 -57.77
C ALA A 17 5.27 18.29 -56.29
N ALA A 18 4.32 19.12 -55.86
CA ALA A 18 4.10 19.42 -54.44
C ALA A 18 3.73 18.12 -53.74
N MET A 19 4.66 17.56 -52.91
CA MET A 19 4.32 16.58 -51.93
C MET A 19 3.60 17.25 -50.78
N PRO A 20 2.41 16.80 -50.38
CA PRO A 20 1.83 17.24 -49.12
C PRO A 20 2.76 16.73 -48.01
N ALA A 21 3.31 17.65 -47.21
CA ALA A 21 3.95 17.34 -45.95
C ALA A 21 2.89 16.74 -45.02
N ILE A 22 2.82 15.40 -44.94
CA ILE A 22 2.15 14.69 -43.86
C ILE A 22 2.95 15.03 -42.62
N ALA A 23 2.47 16.02 -41.84
CA ALA A 23 2.91 16.23 -40.49
C ALA A 23 2.54 14.96 -39.68
N LEU A 24 3.44 13.98 -39.68
CA LEU A 24 3.45 12.94 -38.68
C LEU A 24 3.63 13.67 -37.35
N GLY A 25 2.51 13.94 -36.69
CA GLY A 25 2.49 14.31 -35.30
C GLY A 25 3.25 13.21 -34.55
N SER A 26 4.52 13.47 -34.25
CA SER A 26 5.30 12.66 -33.33
C SER A 26 4.64 12.82 -31.97
N GLY A 27 3.59 12.04 -31.75
CA GLY A 27 3.19 11.70 -30.39
C GLY A 27 4.46 11.15 -29.73
N ARG A 28 5.10 11.94 -28.89
CA ARG A 28 6.13 11.42 -27.99
C ARG A 28 5.47 10.26 -27.27
N ALA A 29 5.82 9.03 -27.63
CA ALA A 29 5.64 7.91 -26.75
C ALA A 29 6.36 8.32 -25.46
N LEU A 30 5.59 8.57 -24.39
CA LEU A 30 6.17 8.73 -23.08
C LEU A 30 6.95 7.47 -22.84
N ALA A 31 8.27 7.60 -22.57
CA ALA A 31 9.03 6.47 -22.08
C ALA A 31 8.30 5.97 -20.82
N ASP A 32 8.05 4.67 -20.75
CA ASP A 32 7.40 4.08 -19.58
C ASP A 32 8.32 4.31 -18.38
N ASP A 33 7.84 5.09 -17.39
CA ASP A 33 8.55 5.23 -16.13
C ASP A 33 8.35 3.95 -15.30
N SER A 34 9.42 3.44 -14.72
CA SER A 34 9.38 2.24 -13.88
C SER A 34 9.54 2.62 -12.42
N PHE A 35 8.69 2.06 -11.55
CA PHE A 35 8.80 2.16 -10.10
C PHE A 35 9.02 0.80 -9.45
N LYS A 36 9.99 0.72 -8.55
CA LYS A 36 10.08 -0.36 -7.58
C LYS A 36 9.10 -0.11 -6.46
N LEU A 37 8.13 -1.00 -6.33
CA LEU A 37 7.02 -0.87 -5.41
C LEU A 37 7.07 -1.95 -4.34
N ALA A 38 7.27 -1.57 -3.08
CA ALA A 38 7.18 -2.48 -1.94
C ALA A 38 5.75 -2.49 -1.37
N ILE A 39 5.20 -3.67 -1.14
CA ILE A 39 3.85 -3.89 -0.62
C ILE A 39 3.93 -4.73 0.63
N GLY A 40 3.24 -4.31 1.71
CA GLY A 40 3.18 -5.07 2.95
C GLY A 40 2.21 -6.24 2.83
N GLN A 41 2.67 -7.40 2.41
CA GLN A 41 1.91 -8.65 2.30
C GLN A 41 1.08 -8.78 1.01
N ARG A 42 1.10 -9.99 0.46
CA ARG A 42 0.24 -10.41 -0.64
C ARG A 42 -1.03 -11.07 -0.08
N GLY A 43 -2.17 -10.83 -0.70
CA GLY A 43 -3.45 -11.49 -0.38
C GLY A 43 -4.53 -10.54 0.15
N ASN A 44 -4.19 -9.46 0.86
CA ASN A 44 -5.15 -8.48 1.35
C ASN A 44 -5.78 -7.68 0.20
N TRP A 45 -7.05 -7.32 0.34
CA TRP A 45 -7.77 -6.52 -0.66
C TRP A 45 -7.08 -5.20 -0.98
N GLU A 46 -6.73 -4.41 0.04
CA GLU A 46 -6.06 -3.10 -0.15
C GLU A 46 -4.72 -3.21 -0.88
N ASN A 47 -3.98 -4.30 -0.67
CA ASN A 47 -2.67 -4.52 -1.26
C ASN A 47 -2.75 -5.05 -2.71
N SER A 48 -3.94 -5.43 -3.18
CA SER A 48 -4.15 -5.96 -4.53
C SER A 48 -4.19 -4.88 -5.61
N VAL A 49 -4.49 -3.62 -5.25
CA VAL A 49 -4.76 -2.51 -6.19
C VAL A 49 -3.66 -2.36 -7.23
N CYS A 50 -2.40 -2.39 -6.81
CA CYS A 50 -1.27 -2.16 -7.72
C CYS A 50 -1.06 -3.34 -8.67
N GLU A 51 -1.03 -4.58 -8.19
CA GLU A 51 -0.80 -5.75 -9.05
C GLU A 51 -1.99 -5.99 -9.99
N LEU A 52 -3.21 -5.98 -9.48
CA LEU A 52 -4.41 -6.18 -10.30
C LEU A 52 -4.63 -5.02 -11.28
N GLY A 53 -4.38 -3.77 -10.82
CA GLY A 53 -4.44 -2.60 -11.68
C GLY A 53 -3.39 -2.62 -12.79
N GLN A 54 -2.18 -3.12 -12.51
CA GLN A 54 -1.15 -3.32 -13.54
C GLN A 54 -1.56 -4.39 -14.54
N ASN A 55 -2.05 -5.54 -14.06
CA ASN A 55 -2.51 -6.63 -14.92
C ASN A 55 -3.71 -6.23 -15.79
N ALA A 56 -4.59 -5.35 -15.29
CA ALA A 56 -5.70 -4.76 -16.03
C ALA A 56 -5.29 -3.60 -16.96
N GLY A 57 -4.02 -3.17 -16.93
CA GLY A 57 -3.46 -2.18 -17.85
C GLY A 57 -3.59 -0.71 -17.42
N PHE A 58 -4.13 -0.42 -16.22
CA PHE A 58 -4.29 0.96 -15.74
C PHE A 58 -2.96 1.71 -15.65
N PHE A 59 -1.93 1.09 -15.10
CA PHE A 59 -0.60 1.73 -14.99
C PHE A 59 0.04 1.94 -16.36
N LYS A 60 -0.03 0.96 -17.25
CA LYS A 60 0.46 1.07 -18.64
C LYS A 60 -0.22 2.20 -19.41
N LYS A 61 -1.55 2.39 -19.25
CA LYS A 61 -2.31 3.52 -19.83
C LYS A 61 -1.71 4.88 -19.47
N HIS A 62 -1.09 4.98 -18.30
CA HIS A 62 -0.44 6.20 -17.81
C HIS A 62 1.08 6.20 -17.98
N GLY A 63 1.65 5.28 -18.77
CA GLY A 63 3.09 5.17 -19.03
C GLY A 63 3.88 4.81 -17.76
N ILE A 64 3.31 3.92 -16.92
CA ILE A 64 3.93 3.43 -15.68
C ILE A 64 4.04 1.91 -15.73
N THR A 65 5.19 1.40 -15.32
CA THR A 65 5.42 -0.02 -15.06
C THR A 65 5.86 -0.21 -13.61
N LEU A 66 5.33 -1.24 -12.94
CA LEU A 66 5.62 -1.55 -11.53
C LEU A 66 6.46 -2.83 -11.42
N GLU A 67 7.59 -2.74 -10.74
CA GLU A 67 8.36 -3.88 -10.26
C GLU A 67 7.96 -4.13 -8.80
N LEU A 68 7.22 -5.23 -8.54
CA LEU A 68 6.57 -5.49 -7.26
C LEU A 68 7.45 -6.32 -6.33
N LEU A 69 7.59 -5.87 -5.09
CA LEU A 69 8.24 -6.56 -3.98
C LEU A 69 7.26 -6.71 -2.83
N TYR A 70 6.95 -7.93 -2.42
CA TYR A 70 6.15 -8.21 -1.23
C TYR A 70 7.04 -8.38 0.00
N THR A 71 6.61 -7.80 1.12
CA THR A 71 7.32 -7.83 2.41
C THR A 71 6.48 -8.54 3.49
N GLU A 72 7.08 -8.80 4.65
CA GLU A 72 6.39 -9.41 5.78
C GLU A 72 5.52 -8.43 6.60
N GLY A 73 5.49 -7.14 6.21
CA GLY A 73 4.68 -6.12 6.87
C GLY A 73 5.18 -4.70 6.68
N GLY A 74 4.35 -3.73 7.08
CA GLY A 74 4.57 -2.30 6.82
C GLY A 74 5.90 -1.73 7.31
N GLY A 75 6.48 -2.26 8.39
CA GLY A 75 7.80 -1.83 8.87
C GLY A 75 8.92 -2.20 7.91
N GLN A 76 8.88 -3.41 7.31
CA GLN A 76 9.85 -3.80 6.28
C GLN A 76 9.63 -3.02 4.98
N THR A 77 8.38 -2.76 4.60
CA THR A 77 8.05 -1.88 3.47
C THR A 77 8.66 -0.49 3.67
N LEU A 78 8.51 0.10 4.87
CA LEU A 78 9.12 1.38 5.21
C LEU A 78 10.65 1.33 5.05
N GLN A 79 11.31 0.29 5.55
CA GLN A 79 12.77 0.15 5.42
C GLN A 79 13.20 0.04 3.95
N ALA A 80 12.48 -0.70 3.11
CA ALA A 80 12.76 -0.80 1.69
C ALA A 80 12.71 0.58 1.00
N VAL A 81 11.74 1.43 1.38
CA VAL A 81 11.60 2.77 0.81
C VAL A 81 12.67 3.73 1.31
N ILE A 82 12.90 3.82 2.63
CA ILE A 82 13.87 4.79 3.17
C ILE A 82 15.32 4.46 2.79
N SER A 83 15.63 3.18 2.56
CA SER A 83 16.94 2.75 2.07
C SER A 83 17.15 2.96 0.56
N GLY A 84 16.09 3.32 -0.19
CA GLY A 84 16.13 3.44 -1.64
C GLY A 84 16.03 2.10 -2.38
N GLY A 85 15.74 1.00 -1.67
CA GLY A 85 15.46 -0.31 -2.27
C GLY A 85 14.12 -0.37 -3.01
N ALA A 86 13.17 0.53 -2.64
CA ALA A 86 11.92 0.75 -3.35
C ALA A 86 11.66 2.26 -3.48
N ASP A 87 10.96 2.65 -4.56
CA ASP A 87 10.54 4.03 -4.80
C ASP A 87 9.25 4.37 -4.04
N ILE A 88 8.34 3.42 -3.97
CA ILE A 88 7.01 3.54 -3.38
C ILE A 88 6.77 2.39 -2.39
N GLY A 89 6.07 2.67 -1.29
CA GLY A 89 5.61 1.68 -0.34
C GLY A 89 4.10 1.76 -0.11
N ILE A 90 3.42 0.61 -0.10
CA ILE A 90 1.96 0.51 0.14
C ILE A 90 1.70 -0.21 1.46
N GLY A 91 0.66 0.22 2.19
CA GLY A 91 0.23 -0.42 3.43
C GLY A 91 1.17 -0.20 4.62
N VAL A 92 1.83 0.95 4.66
CA VAL A 92 2.81 1.30 5.71
C VAL A 92 2.11 1.95 6.90
N GLY A 93 2.46 1.52 8.12
CA GLY A 93 1.90 2.09 9.35
C GLY A 93 2.22 3.57 9.50
N THR A 94 1.19 4.41 9.65
CA THR A 94 1.31 5.88 9.68
C THR A 94 2.29 6.35 10.76
N PHE A 95 2.24 5.76 11.96
CA PHE A 95 3.13 6.15 13.06
C PHE A 95 4.59 5.78 12.80
N GLY A 96 4.83 4.63 12.18
CA GLY A 96 6.19 4.25 11.76
C GLY A 96 6.79 5.26 10.79
N VAL A 97 5.97 5.75 9.84
CA VAL A 97 6.38 6.78 8.87
C VAL A 97 6.68 8.11 9.57
N MET A 98 5.80 8.57 10.47
CA MET A 98 6.00 9.79 11.24
C MET A 98 7.29 9.71 12.08
N GLY A 99 7.51 8.58 12.76
CA GLY A 99 8.70 8.35 13.57
C GLY A 99 10.00 8.29 12.75
N ALA A 100 9.96 7.72 11.55
CA ALA A 100 11.11 7.72 10.62
C ALA A 100 11.39 9.12 10.08
N PHE A 101 10.36 9.85 9.66
CA PHE A 101 10.49 11.22 9.18
C PHE A 101 11.06 12.17 10.26
N ALA A 102 10.60 12.05 11.51
CA ALA A 102 11.13 12.83 12.63
C ALA A 102 12.63 12.60 12.88
N LYS A 103 13.15 11.47 12.42
CA LYS A 103 14.58 11.10 12.43
C LYS A 103 15.29 11.41 11.11
N ASN A 104 14.70 12.28 10.28
CA ASN A 104 15.21 12.70 8.97
C ASN A 104 15.32 11.57 7.92
N ALA A 105 14.52 10.51 8.02
CA ALA A 105 14.45 9.53 6.95
C ALA A 105 13.87 10.18 5.67
N PRO A 106 14.38 9.83 4.46
CA PRO A 106 13.93 10.41 3.20
C PRO A 106 12.61 9.81 2.74
N VAL A 107 11.51 10.16 3.39
CA VAL A 107 10.17 9.63 3.14
C VAL A 107 9.11 10.72 3.09
N ASN A 108 8.16 10.59 2.15
CA ASN A 108 6.95 11.40 2.07
C ASN A 108 5.72 10.49 2.04
N ILE A 109 4.59 10.99 2.53
CA ILE A 109 3.27 10.37 2.38
C ILE A 109 2.64 10.92 1.10
N ILE A 110 2.33 10.04 0.15
CA ILE A 110 1.73 10.38 -1.16
C ILE A 110 0.27 9.97 -1.27
N GLY A 111 -0.23 9.15 -0.34
CA GLY A 111 -1.63 8.74 -0.29
C GLY A 111 -1.97 8.04 1.01
N ALA A 112 -3.26 7.96 1.35
CA ALA A 112 -3.75 7.05 2.36
C ALA A 112 -3.94 5.64 1.76
N SER A 113 -3.76 4.59 2.57
CA SER A 113 -4.04 3.20 2.17
C SER A 113 -5.24 2.64 2.93
N MET A 114 -5.38 2.96 4.20
CA MET A 114 -6.50 2.49 5.02
C MET A 114 -6.80 3.43 6.17
N THR A 115 -8.06 3.83 6.28
CA THR A 115 -8.63 4.51 7.45
C THR A 115 -9.43 3.49 8.26
N GLY A 116 -9.19 3.46 9.57
CA GLY A 116 -9.72 2.43 10.45
C GLY A 116 -8.83 1.17 10.51
N ALA A 117 -9.11 0.30 11.48
CA ALA A 117 -8.36 -0.93 11.71
C ALA A 117 -9.28 -2.18 11.84
N HIS A 118 -10.50 -2.10 11.33
CA HIS A 118 -11.51 -3.15 11.46
C HIS A 118 -11.23 -4.41 10.62
N ASP A 119 -10.30 -4.33 9.69
CA ASP A 119 -9.76 -5.48 8.96
C ASP A 119 -8.77 -6.32 9.80
N LEU A 120 -8.24 -5.79 10.90
CA LEU A 120 -7.29 -6.50 11.74
C LEU A 120 -7.99 -7.26 12.87
N TYR A 121 -7.53 -8.48 13.14
CA TYR A 121 -8.03 -9.27 14.25
C TYR A 121 -6.93 -10.13 14.90
N TRP A 122 -7.17 -10.46 16.17
CA TRP A 122 -6.31 -11.31 16.99
C TRP A 122 -7.05 -12.59 17.36
N TYR A 123 -6.33 -13.71 17.33
CA TYR A 123 -6.92 -15.04 17.51
C TYR A 123 -6.01 -15.95 18.33
N VAL A 124 -6.61 -16.99 18.86
CA VAL A 124 -5.96 -18.09 19.56
C VAL A 124 -6.41 -19.41 18.95
N ARG A 125 -5.73 -20.51 19.28
CA ARG A 125 -6.26 -21.85 18.97
C ARG A 125 -7.62 -22.04 19.63
N ALA A 126 -8.50 -22.83 19.03
CA ALA A 126 -9.86 -23.02 19.53
C ALA A 126 -9.91 -23.65 20.93
N ASP A 127 -8.96 -24.51 21.26
CA ASP A 127 -8.81 -25.20 22.55
C ASP A 127 -8.09 -24.36 23.63
N ASP A 128 -7.61 -23.15 23.29
CA ASP A 128 -6.89 -22.29 24.23
C ASP A 128 -7.80 -21.80 25.38
N ARG A 129 -7.19 -21.54 26.53
CA ARG A 129 -7.87 -21.01 27.72
C ARG A 129 -8.17 -19.50 27.63
N ILE A 130 -7.46 -18.75 26.79
CA ILE A 130 -7.68 -17.34 26.53
C ILE A 130 -9.02 -17.18 25.82
N LYS A 131 -10.03 -16.58 26.47
CA LYS A 131 -11.37 -16.36 25.92
C LYS A 131 -11.54 -14.94 25.37
N THR A 132 -10.89 -13.98 25.97
CA THR A 132 -10.81 -12.58 25.57
C THR A 132 -9.35 -12.14 25.63
N LEU A 133 -9.01 -11.03 24.98
CA LEU A 133 -7.64 -10.54 25.01
C LEU A 133 -7.20 -10.07 26.42
N LYS A 134 -8.13 -9.80 27.33
CA LYS A 134 -7.80 -9.53 28.75
C LYS A 134 -7.15 -10.71 29.43
N ASP A 135 -7.51 -11.93 29.04
CA ASP A 135 -6.95 -13.16 29.60
C ASP A 135 -5.50 -13.41 29.14
N ALA A 136 -5.02 -12.62 28.16
CA ALA A 136 -3.66 -12.69 27.63
C ALA A 136 -2.65 -11.81 28.38
N ALA A 137 -2.99 -11.33 29.59
CA ALA A 137 -2.06 -10.56 30.41
C ALA A 137 -0.73 -11.32 30.61
N GLY A 138 0.41 -10.68 30.29
CA GLY A 138 1.75 -11.29 30.35
C GLY A 138 2.07 -12.35 29.28
N LYS A 139 1.11 -12.66 28.39
CA LYS A 139 1.27 -13.59 27.26
C LYS A 139 1.88 -12.92 26.05
N THR A 140 2.36 -13.71 25.10
CA THR A 140 2.85 -13.23 23.80
C THR A 140 1.66 -12.88 22.91
N VAL A 141 1.62 -11.62 22.44
CA VAL A 141 0.62 -11.12 21.48
C VAL A 141 1.32 -10.62 20.23
N ALA A 142 0.97 -11.24 19.12
CA ALA A 142 1.64 -11.02 17.85
C ALA A 142 1.26 -9.69 17.18
N TYR A 143 2.22 -9.13 16.45
CA TYR A 143 2.02 -8.13 15.39
C TYR A 143 2.99 -8.41 14.24
N SER A 144 2.82 -7.78 13.08
CA SER A 144 3.66 -8.10 11.91
C SER A 144 5.11 -7.66 12.10
N THR A 145 5.36 -6.36 12.07
CA THR A 145 6.71 -5.77 12.14
C THR A 145 6.66 -4.48 12.96
N ASN A 146 7.79 -4.07 13.52
CA ASN A 146 7.88 -2.81 14.25
C ASN A 146 7.48 -1.62 13.36
N GLY A 147 6.66 -0.72 13.89
CA GLY A 147 6.14 0.44 13.15
C GLY A 147 4.98 0.15 12.19
N SER A 148 4.48 -1.09 12.14
CA SER A 148 3.29 -1.46 11.36
C SER A 148 1.99 -1.01 12.05
N SER A 149 0.88 -1.02 11.30
CA SER A 149 -0.45 -0.78 11.86
C SER A 149 -0.85 -1.83 12.90
N THR A 150 -0.46 -3.11 12.72
CA THR A 150 -0.72 -4.15 13.72
C THR A 150 0.05 -3.92 15.02
N ASN A 151 1.28 -3.38 14.96
CA ASN A 151 2.02 -2.97 16.15
C ASN A 151 1.29 -1.84 16.89
N LEU A 152 0.81 -0.83 16.15
CA LEU A 152 -0.01 0.24 16.70
C LEU A 152 -1.26 -0.30 17.41
N VAL A 153 -2.01 -1.20 16.77
CA VAL A 153 -3.26 -1.72 17.33
C VAL A 153 -3.00 -2.55 18.58
N VAL A 154 -1.93 -3.35 18.66
CA VAL A 154 -1.55 -4.06 19.89
C VAL A 154 -1.31 -3.08 21.05
N LEU A 155 -0.60 -1.97 20.81
CA LEU A 155 -0.38 -0.93 21.82
C LEU A 155 -1.72 -0.27 22.23
N GLY A 156 -2.59 -0.01 21.27
CA GLY A 156 -3.94 0.50 21.51
C GLY A 156 -4.80 -0.44 22.35
N LEU A 157 -4.76 -1.73 22.04
CA LEU A 157 -5.46 -2.77 22.80
C LEU A 157 -4.94 -2.84 24.25
N GLN A 158 -3.63 -2.79 24.48
CA GLN A 158 -3.06 -2.74 25.83
C GLN A 158 -3.61 -1.55 26.63
N LYS A 159 -3.61 -0.36 26.02
CA LYS A 159 -4.12 0.87 26.64
C LYS A 159 -5.62 0.79 26.92
N THR A 160 -6.41 0.35 25.94
CA THR A 160 -7.88 0.27 26.04
C THR A 160 -8.33 -0.77 27.06
N LEU A 161 -7.65 -1.92 27.13
CA LEU A 161 -8.00 -3.02 28.02
C LEU A 161 -7.39 -2.89 29.43
N GLY A 162 -6.40 -2.00 29.60
CA GLY A 162 -5.66 -1.83 30.86
C GLY A 162 -4.79 -3.04 31.21
N VAL A 163 -4.26 -3.76 30.22
CA VAL A 163 -3.40 -4.95 30.39
C VAL A 163 -2.09 -4.81 29.65
N SER A 164 -1.07 -5.52 30.09
CA SER A 164 0.24 -5.59 29.42
C SER A 164 0.43 -6.93 28.76
N PHE A 165 0.85 -6.92 27.49
CA PHE A 165 1.25 -8.10 26.73
C PHE A 165 2.75 -8.07 26.45
N ASN A 166 3.34 -9.26 26.19
CA ASN A 166 4.63 -9.37 25.56
C ASN A 166 4.41 -9.24 24.02
N ALA A 167 4.34 -7.99 23.55
CA ALA A 167 4.11 -7.72 22.12
C ALA A 167 5.29 -8.27 21.29
N THR A 168 5.04 -9.15 20.34
CA THR A 168 6.05 -9.91 19.61
C THR A 168 5.86 -9.79 18.11
N ALA A 169 6.92 -9.39 17.39
CA ALA A 169 6.92 -9.36 15.93
C ALA A 169 7.01 -10.78 15.36
N THR A 170 6.04 -11.17 14.51
CA THR A 170 5.90 -12.52 13.96
C THR A 170 5.92 -12.58 12.44
N GLY A 171 6.02 -11.43 11.77
CA GLY A 171 5.98 -11.34 10.31
C GLY A 171 4.56 -11.41 9.74
N SER A 172 4.41 -12.08 8.62
CA SER A 172 3.14 -12.23 7.87
C SER A 172 2.06 -13.01 8.65
N PRO A 173 0.78 -12.93 8.24
CA PRO A 173 -0.28 -13.78 8.80
C PRO A 173 0.03 -15.27 8.72
N ALA A 174 0.64 -15.75 7.62
CA ALA A 174 1.01 -17.15 7.44
C ALA A 174 2.10 -17.58 8.44
N SER A 175 3.14 -16.77 8.60
CA SER A 175 4.20 -16.98 9.59
C SER A 175 3.64 -16.97 11.01
N THR A 176 2.76 -16.02 11.33
CA THR A 176 2.07 -15.93 12.62
C THR A 176 1.22 -17.17 12.91
N PHE A 177 0.45 -17.62 11.90
CA PHE A 177 -0.40 -18.80 12.04
C PHE A 177 0.41 -20.06 12.43
N THR A 178 1.52 -20.29 11.75
CA THR A 178 2.44 -21.40 12.07
C THR A 178 2.94 -21.32 13.52
N GLN A 179 3.33 -20.13 13.99
CA GLN A 179 3.84 -19.92 15.35
C GLN A 179 2.75 -20.12 16.42
N VAL A 180 1.50 -19.72 16.14
CA VAL A 180 0.37 -19.97 17.05
C VAL A 180 0.02 -21.45 17.11
N MET A 181 -0.06 -22.11 15.95
CA MET A 181 -0.43 -23.53 15.91
C MET A 181 0.63 -24.44 16.54
N SER A 182 1.91 -24.03 16.51
CA SER A 182 3.00 -24.73 17.20
C SER A 182 3.14 -24.35 18.69
N GLY A 183 2.38 -23.37 19.18
CA GLY A 183 2.43 -22.91 20.56
C GLY A 183 3.63 -22.00 20.90
N GLN A 184 4.33 -21.47 19.91
CA GLN A 184 5.41 -20.49 20.11
C GLN A 184 4.87 -19.11 20.47
N ILE A 185 3.68 -18.77 19.99
CA ILE A 185 2.96 -17.52 20.24
C ILE A 185 1.59 -17.86 20.83
N ASP A 186 1.18 -17.17 21.90
CA ASP A 186 -0.10 -17.41 22.55
C ASP A 186 -1.26 -16.83 21.72
N VAL A 187 -1.13 -15.57 21.25
CA VAL A 187 -2.16 -14.85 20.50
C VAL A 187 -1.59 -14.36 19.17
N GLY A 188 -2.14 -14.85 18.07
CA GLY A 188 -1.79 -14.47 16.71
C GLY A 188 -2.55 -13.25 16.23
N TRP A 189 -2.04 -12.60 15.19
CA TRP A 189 -2.73 -11.58 14.42
C TRP A 189 -3.01 -12.05 13.00
N SER A 190 -4.06 -11.50 12.39
CA SER A 190 -4.36 -11.73 10.98
C SER A 190 -5.18 -10.57 10.39
N SER A 191 -5.36 -10.64 9.08
CA SER A 191 -6.27 -9.79 8.30
C SER A 191 -6.87 -10.58 7.14
N PRO A 192 -8.14 -10.32 6.74
CA PRO A 192 -8.78 -11.04 5.65
C PRO A 192 -8.00 -10.94 4.32
N PRO A 193 -7.98 -12.05 3.55
CA PRO A 193 -8.73 -13.31 3.74
C PRO A 193 -8.04 -14.33 4.63
N PHE A 194 -6.81 -14.08 5.11
CA PHE A 194 -6.01 -15.05 5.86
C PHE A 194 -6.74 -15.57 7.10
N ALA A 195 -6.64 -16.88 7.32
CA ALA A 195 -7.18 -17.60 8.47
C ALA A 195 -8.71 -17.48 8.68
N LEU A 196 -9.49 -16.85 7.78
CA LEU A 196 -10.96 -16.85 7.90
C LEU A 196 -11.54 -18.28 7.78
N ALA A 197 -11.01 -19.09 6.88
CA ALA A 197 -11.41 -20.49 6.76
C ALA A 197 -11.10 -21.32 8.04
N ASP A 198 -10.07 -20.93 8.79
CA ASP A 198 -9.73 -21.56 10.08
C ASP A 198 -10.69 -21.13 11.20
N VAL A 199 -11.16 -19.88 11.15
CA VAL A 199 -12.23 -19.39 12.04
C VAL A 199 -13.53 -20.15 11.77
N ASP A 200 -13.94 -20.26 10.50
CA ASP A 200 -15.17 -20.93 10.09
C ASP A 200 -15.13 -22.45 10.42
N ALA A 201 -13.94 -23.07 10.28
CA ALA A 201 -13.73 -24.47 10.64
C ALA A 201 -13.59 -24.70 12.16
N GLY A 202 -13.63 -23.64 12.98
CA GLY A 202 -13.47 -23.75 14.43
C GLY A 202 -12.08 -24.20 14.89
N ARG A 203 -11.03 -24.01 14.06
CA ARG A 203 -9.64 -24.31 14.43
C ARG A 203 -9.00 -23.23 15.28
N ILE A 204 -9.42 -21.99 15.04
CA ILE A 204 -9.02 -20.80 15.81
C ILE A 204 -10.25 -20.01 16.24
N ARG A 205 -10.07 -19.16 17.23
CA ARG A 205 -11.12 -18.27 17.74
C ARG A 205 -10.58 -16.84 17.82
N ILE A 206 -11.33 -15.89 17.27
CA ILE A 206 -11.04 -14.46 17.40
C ILE A 206 -11.28 -14.02 18.84
N VAL A 207 -10.33 -13.33 19.44
CA VAL A 207 -10.38 -12.82 20.83
C VAL A 207 -10.28 -11.29 20.91
N ALA A 208 -9.92 -10.61 19.82
CA ALA A 208 -9.95 -9.17 19.67
C ALA A 208 -9.98 -8.75 18.20
N ARG A 209 -10.46 -7.54 17.95
CA ARG A 209 -10.43 -6.87 16.64
C ARG A 209 -9.80 -5.49 16.76
N GLY A 210 -9.28 -4.95 15.66
CA GLY A 210 -8.79 -3.58 15.64
C GLY A 210 -9.89 -2.55 15.96
N SER A 211 -11.14 -2.87 15.65
CA SER A 211 -12.32 -2.07 16.03
C SER A 211 -12.59 -2.00 17.54
N ASP A 212 -11.97 -2.88 18.34
CA ASP A 212 -12.07 -2.83 19.80
C ASP A 212 -11.26 -1.65 20.41
N VAL A 213 -10.51 -0.93 19.57
CA VAL A 213 -9.86 0.33 19.91
C VAL A 213 -10.59 1.48 19.21
N PRO A 214 -11.59 2.11 19.86
CA PRO A 214 -12.45 3.13 19.22
C PRO A 214 -11.67 4.32 18.64
N ALA A 215 -10.53 4.68 19.25
CA ALA A 215 -9.67 5.77 18.78
C ALA A 215 -9.20 5.58 17.33
N PHE A 216 -9.10 4.33 16.83
CA PHE A 216 -8.62 4.05 15.48
C PHE A 216 -9.71 3.99 14.42
N ALA A 217 -11.00 4.12 14.81
CA ALA A 217 -12.12 3.99 13.85
C ALA A 217 -12.00 4.97 12.67
N ASP A 218 -11.62 6.23 12.97
CA ASP A 218 -11.54 7.31 11.99
C ASP A 218 -10.11 7.79 11.72
N GLN A 219 -9.10 7.09 12.24
CA GLN A 219 -7.68 7.42 11.97
C GLN A 219 -7.18 6.69 10.72
N THR A 220 -6.40 7.37 9.88
CA THR A 220 -5.67 6.73 8.79
C THR A 220 -4.46 5.97 9.34
N VAL A 221 -4.65 4.67 9.58
CA VAL A 221 -3.65 3.80 10.21
C VAL A 221 -2.59 3.29 9.24
N ARG A 222 -2.88 3.31 7.93
CA ARG A 222 -1.92 2.93 6.88
C ARG A 222 -1.90 3.95 5.75
N VAL A 223 -0.71 4.18 5.20
CA VAL A 223 -0.44 5.16 4.15
C VAL A 223 0.38 4.57 3.01
N MET A 224 0.32 5.23 1.85
CA MET A 224 1.28 5.10 0.75
C MET A 224 2.42 6.09 0.95
N ILE A 225 3.64 5.63 0.75
CA ILE A 225 4.84 6.44 0.92
C ILE A 225 5.69 6.43 -0.34
N ALA A 226 6.45 7.50 -0.52
CA ALA A 226 7.49 7.63 -1.53
C ALA A 226 8.86 7.82 -0.88
N ASN A 227 9.91 7.30 -1.50
CA ASN A 227 11.25 7.76 -1.22
C ASN A 227 11.37 9.23 -1.66
N ALA A 228 11.70 10.14 -0.74
CA ALA A 228 11.70 11.58 -0.99
C ALA A 228 12.69 11.98 -2.11
N ILE A 229 13.81 11.28 -2.24
CA ILE A 229 14.82 11.54 -3.30
C ILE A 229 14.27 11.09 -4.66
N SER A 230 13.62 9.92 -4.71
CA SER A 230 12.96 9.43 -5.93
C SER A 230 11.84 10.36 -6.37
N PHE A 231 10.99 10.81 -5.42
CA PHE A 231 9.91 11.76 -5.69
C PHE A 231 10.43 13.07 -6.30
N GLN A 232 11.49 13.67 -5.72
CA GLN A 232 12.07 14.91 -6.23
C GLN A 232 12.62 14.79 -7.65
N ARG A 233 13.10 13.60 -8.04
CA ARG A 233 13.66 13.36 -9.40
C ARG A 233 12.58 13.27 -10.47
N GLN A 234 11.38 12.76 -10.15
CA GLN A 234 10.34 12.45 -11.14
C GLN A 234 8.90 12.71 -10.63
N PRO A 235 8.58 13.91 -10.11
CA PRO A 235 7.29 14.18 -9.45
C PRO A 235 6.09 13.93 -10.37
N GLN A 236 6.20 14.22 -11.69
CA GLN A 236 5.12 13.99 -12.66
C GLN A 236 4.84 12.49 -12.87
N ALA A 237 5.84 11.62 -12.75
CA ALA A 237 5.62 10.16 -12.81
C ALA A 237 4.81 9.69 -11.60
N TYR A 238 5.08 10.24 -10.41
CA TYR A 238 4.26 9.96 -9.21
C TYR A 238 2.82 10.45 -9.38
N GLY A 239 2.59 11.60 -10.03
CA GLY A 239 1.24 12.06 -10.38
C GLY A 239 0.51 11.07 -11.27
N ARG A 240 1.16 10.56 -12.32
CA ARG A 240 0.59 9.52 -13.19
C ARG A 240 0.35 8.20 -12.45
N PHE A 241 1.26 7.82 -11.55
CA PHE A 241 1.07 6.66 -10.67
C PHE A 241 -0.19 6.80 -9.83
N MET A 242 -0.37 7.94 -9.14
CA MET A 242 -1.55 8.18 -8.31
C MET A 242 -2.85 8.21 -9.11
N LYS A 243 -2.82 8.75 -10.34
CA LYS A 243 -3.97 8.70 -11.25
C LYS A 243 -4.32 7.26 -11.64
N ALA A 244 -3.33 6.45 -12.04
CA ALA A 244 -3.53 5.04 -12.35
C ALA A 244 -4.04 4.25 -11.14
N TYR A 245 -3.52 4.56 -9.93
CA TYR A 245 -3.95 3.93 -8.69
C TYR A 245 -5.44 4.20 -8.39
N ARG A 246 -5.89 5.46 -8.53
CA ARG A 246 -7.31 5.82 -8.33
C ARG A 246 -8.22 5.08 -9.33
N GLU A 247 -7.84 5.07 -10.62
CA GLU A 247 -8.60 4.34 -11.64
C GLU A 247 -8.67 2.82 -11.36
N ALA A 248 -7.56 2.23 -10.92
CA ALA A 248 -7.51 0.81 -10.54
C ALA A 248 -8.35 0.53 -9.29
N LEU A 249 -8.31 1.42 -8.29
CA LEU A 249 -9.13 1.30 -7.09
C LEU A 249 -10.63 1.41 -7.43
N ASP A 250 -11.01 2.36 -8.27
CA ASP A 250 -12.40 2.51 -8.73
C ASP A 250 -12.89 1.26 -9.46
N TRP A 251 -12.06 0.71 -10.34
CA TRP A 251 -12.34 -0.53 -11.06
C TRP A 251 -12.54 -1.71 -10.10
N LEU A 252 -11.71 -1.87 -9.07
CA LEU A 252 -11.82 -2.95 -8.09
C LEU A 252 -13.18 -2.99 -7.38
N TYR A 253 -13.85 -1.85 -7.25
CA TYR A 253 -15.18 -1.80 -6.62
C TYR A 253 -16.34 -1.77 -7.61
N ALA A 254 -16.12 -1.31 -8.84
CA ALA A 254 -17.18 -1.12 -9.82
C ALA A 254 -17.39 -2.31 -10.76
N ASP A 255 -16.33 -3.07 -11.05
CA ASP A 255 -16.35 -4.13 -12.08
C ASP A 255 -16.37 -5.53 -11.43
N PRO A 256 -17.38 -6.37 -11.74
CA PRO A 256 -17.40 -7.76 -11.28
C PRO A 256 -16.15 -8.56 -11.67
N ALA A 257 -15.54 -8.28 -12.84
CA ALA A 257 -14.32 -8.95 -13.28
C ALA A 257 -13.13 -8.68 -12.35
N ALA A 258 -13.12 -7.54 -11.65
CA ALA A 258 -12.09 -7.23 -10.65
C ALA A 258 -12.19 -8.15 -9.42
N LEU A 259 -13.41 -8.48 -9.00
CA LEU A 259 -13.63 -9.41 -7.89
C LEU A 259 -13.15 -10.83 -8.25
N ASP A 260 -13.41 -11.29 -9.49
CA ASP A 260 -12.90 -12.56 -9.98
C ASP A 260 -11.36 -12.56 -10.08
N ALA A 261 -10.78 -11.45 -10.53
CA ALA A 261 -9.33 -11.27 -10.59
C ALA A 261 -8.72 -11.34 -9.18
N TYR A 262 -9.35 -10.68 -8.20
CA TYR A 262 -8.91 -10.76 -6.80
C TYR A 262 -9.04 -12.18 -6.24
N GLY A 263 -10.16 -12.87 -6.48
CA GLY A 263 -10.35 -14.24 -6.02
C GLY A 263 -9.23 -15.18 -6.50
N LYS A 264 -8.85 -15.08 -7.78
CA LYS A 264 -7.74 -15.83 -8.37
C LYS A 264 -6.39 -15.42 -7.79
N TRP A 265 -6.17 -14.11 -7.59
CA TRP A 265 -4.91 -13.56 -7.07
C TRP A 265 -4.67 -13.94 -5.61
N ALA A 266 -5.72 -13.91 -4.78
CA ALA A 266 -5.67 -14.23 -3.36
C ALA A 266 -5.87 -15.73 -3.07
N ASP A 267 -6.17 -16.55 -4.12
CA ASP A 267 -6.50 -17.98 -4.01
C ASP A 267 -7.68 -18.22 -3.06
N VAL A 268 -8.78 -17.50 -3.30
CA VAL A 268 -10.01 -17.61 -2.51
C VAL A 268 -11.24 -17.80 -3.41
N THR A 269 -12.30 -18.38 -2.85
CA THR A 269 -13.57 -18.53 -3.55
C THR A 269 -14.21 -17.17 -3.86
N PRO A 270 -15.04 -17.04 -4.91
CA PRO A 270 -15.75 -15.80 -5.22
C PRO A 270 -16.61 -15.30 -4.06
N ALA A 271 -17.23 -16.19 -3.30
CA ALA A 271 -18.04 -15.85 -2.13
C ALA A 271 -17.18 -15.21 -1.02
N LEU A 272 -16.00 -15.79 -0.74
CA LEU A 272 -15.07 -15.27 0.24
C LEU A 272 -14.46 -13.94 -0.24
N ALA A 273 -14.09 -13.82 -1.52
CA ALA A 273 -13.59 -12.59 -2.12
C ALA A 273 -14.59 -11.43 -1.93
N LYS A 274 -15.88 -11.68 -2.21
CA LYS A 274 -16.97 -10.72 -2.00
C LYS A 274 -17.12 -10.36 -0.52
N HIS A 275 -17.12 -11.35 0.37
CA HIS A 275 -17.22 -11.14 1.81
C HIS A 275 -16.04 -10.28 2.34
N VAL A 276 -14.82 -10.58 1.93
CA VAL A 276 -13.62 -9.82 2.30
C VAL A 276 -13.76 -8.35 1.93
N ARG A 277 -14.08 -8.07 0.66
CA ARG A 277 -14.26 -6.69 0.17
C ARG A 277 -15.34 -5.95 0.96
N ASP A 278 -16.54 -6.56 1.05
CA ASP A 278 -17.73 -5.84 1.52
C ASP A 278 -17.73 -5.66 3.05
N ALA A 279 -17.21 -6.64 3.81
CA ALA A 279 -17.23 -6.61 5.27
C ALA A 279 -15.99 -5.93 5.89
N PHE A 280 -14.83 -6.00 5.23
CA PHE A 280 -13.57 -5.56 5.85
C PHE A 280 -12.91 -4.38 5.16
N TYR A 281 -13.21 -4.13 3.89
CA TYR A 281 -12.58 -3.08 3.10
C TYR A 281 -13.62 -2.20 2.40
N PRO A 282 -14.49 -1.48 3.12
CA PRO A 282 -15.41 -0.55 2.48
C PRO A 282 -14.63 0.54 1.74
N LYS A 283 -15.06 0.88 0.51
CA LYS A 283 -14.31 1.76 -0.41
C LYS A 283 -13.88 3.09 0.21
N GLN A 284 -14.77 3.71 1.00
CA GLN A 284 -14.49 5.00 1.65
C GLN A 284 -13.29 4.96 2.61
N ASN A 285 -12.90 3.77 3.09
CA ASN A 285 -11.76 3.61 3.98
C ASN A 285 -10.43 3.48 3.23
N LEU A 286 -10.50 3.29 1.89
CA LEU A 286 -9.35 3.21 1.00
C LEU A 286 -9.17 4.47 0.15
N ASP A 287 -9.84 5.58 0.47
CA ASP A 287 -9.68 6.86 -0.24
C ASP A 287 -8.24 7.36 -0.14
N PRO A 288 -7.45 7.35 -1.25
CA PRO A 288 -6.04 7.70 -1.19
C PRO A 288 -5.80 9.20 -0.99
N ASP A 289 -6.81 10.02 -1.18
CA ASP A 289 -6.69 11.47 -1.19
C ASP A 289 -7.00 12.11 0.18
N ARG A 290 -7.30 11.29 1.19
CA ARG A 290 -7.72 11.79 2.50
C ARG A 290 -7.00 11.11 3.65
N ILE A 291 -6.26 11.90 4.43
CA ILE A 291 -5.81 11.49 5.77
C ILE A 291 -6.83 11.97 6.80
N SER A 292 -7.34 11.05 7.60
CA SER A 292 -8.33 11.29 8.66
C SER A 292 -7.69 11.20 10.04
N GLY A 293 -8.21 11.97 11.00
CA GLY A 293 -7.82 11.90 12.41
C GLY A 293 -6.41 12.41 12.69
N MET A 294 -5.95 13.46 11.99
CA MET A 294 -4.54 13.91 12.09
C MET A 294 -4.18 14.41 13.50
N ASP A 295 -5.07 15.11 14.18
CA ASP A 295 -4.80 15.62 15.52
C ASP A 295 -4.66 14.47 16.52
N GLU A 296 -5.56 13.49 16.45
CA GLU A 296 -5.52 12.28 17.26
C GLU A 296 -4.30 11.42 16.90
N LEU A 297 -3.95 11.30 15.61
CA LEU A 297 -2.73 10.61 15.16
C LEU A 297 -1.48 11.21 15.80
N MET A 298 -1.38 12.55 15.91
CA MET A 298 -0.26 13.22 16.57
C MET A 298 -0.20 12.90 18.06
N VAL A 299 -1.33 12.99 18.76
CA VAL A 299 -1.42 12.67 20.18
C VAL A 299 -1.03 11.22 20.45
N ASP A 300 -1.56 10.30 19.67
CA ASP A 300 -1.29 8.87 19.81
C ASP A 300 0.16 8.52 19.42
N ALA A 301 0.71 9.15 18.37
CA ALA A 301 2.13 8.93 18.00
C ALA A 301 3.11 9.31 19.13
N VAL A 302 2.81 10.35 19.89
CA VAL A 302 3.58 10.73 21.08
C VAL A 302 3.32 9.75 22.24
N SER A 303 2.04 9.42 22.51
CA SER A 303 1.64 8.50 23.58
C SER A 303 2.27 7.12 23.42
N TYR A 304 2.35 6.61 22.19
CA TYR A 304 2.97 5.32 21.87
C TYR A 304 4.48 5.41 21.57
N LYS A 305 5.11 6.58 21.81
CA LYS A 305 6.56 6.82 21.71
C LYS A 305 7.14 6.67 20.29
N TYR A 306 6.33 6.86 19.27
CA TYR A 306 6.82 7.00 17.89
C TYR A 306 7.41 8.39 17.64
N LEU A 307 6.85 9.41 18.30
CA LEU A 307 7.35 10.78 18.31
C LEU A 307 7.72 11.19 19.75
N ALA A 308 8.74 12.02 19.89
CA ALA A 308 9.08 12.68 21.17
C ALA A 308 8.13 13.84 21.49
N SER A 309 7.64 14.53 20.46
CA SER A 309 6.67 15.62 20.50
C SER A 309 5.91 15.66 19.17
N PRO A 310 4.74 16.33 19.11
CA PRO A 310 4.01 16.50 17.85
C PRO A 310 4.87 17.16 16.77
N LEU A 311 4.72 16.72 15.52
CA LEU A 311 5.40 17.36 14.39
C LEU A 311 4.82 18.75 14.15
N PRO A 312 5.67 19.80 14.03
CA PRO A 312 5.20 21.14 13.68
C PRO A 312 4.47 21.16 12.32
N PRO A 313 3.53 22.11 12.10
CA PRO A 313 2.77 22.19 10.86
C PRO A 313 3.64 22.25 9.59
N GLU A 314 4.79 22.92 9.67
CA GLU A 314 5.73 23.00 8.53
C GLU A 314 6.44 21.65 8.23
N GLN A 315 6.63 20.80 9.24
CA GLN A 315 7.13 19.46 9.03
C GLN A 315 6.04 18.53 8.48
N LEU A 316 4.79 18.69 8.93
CA LEU A 316 3.66 17.94 8.37
C LEU A 316 3.45 18.24 6.90
N LYS A 317 3.54 19.51 6.48
CA LYS A 317 3.48 19.91 5.06
C LYS A 317 4.59 19.28 4.22
N LYS A 318 5.78 19.09 4.80
CA LYS A 318 6.89 18.39 4.11
C LYS A 318 6.68 16.89 4.05
N LEU A 319 6.08 16.30 5.07
CA LEU A 319 5.81 14.87 5.14
C LEU A 319 4.65 14.47 4.21
N ILE A 320 3.54 15.24 4.23
CA ILE A 320 2.29 14.89 3.55
C ILE A 320 2.17 15.68 2.25
N LEU A 321 2.28 14.98 1.14
CA LEU A 321 2.20 15.55 -0.21
C LEU A 321 0.82 15.35 -0.87
N ILE A 322 -0.15 14.72 -0.17
CA ILE A 322 -1.52 14.57 -0.67
C ILE A 322 -2.10 15.96 -0.96
N GLY A 323 -2.67 16.13 -2.17
CA GLY A 323 -3.20 17.42 -2.63
C GLY A 323 -2.15 18.39 -3.16
N SER A 324 -0.86 18.00 -3.21
CA SER A 324 0.14 18.80 -3.92
C SER A 324 -0.17 18.86 -5.42
N PRO A 325 0.31 19.92 -6.13
CA PRO A 325 0.08 20.06 -7.58
C PRO A 325 0.54 18.86 -8.39
N GLU A 326 1.61 18.18 -7.97
CA GLU A 326 2.19 17.03 -8.64
C GLU A 326 1.32 15.77 -8.51
N LEU A 327 0.58 15.63 -7.40
CA LEU A 327 -0.29 14.49 -7.11
C LEU A 327 -1.78 14.78 -7.31
N ALA A 328 -2.13 16.00 -7.76
CA ALA A 328 -3.52 16.41 -7.99
C ALA A 328 -4.23 15.48 -9.01
N LYS A 329 -5.56 15.43 -8.88
CA LYS A 329 -6.46 14.59 -9.73
C LYS A 329 -6.44 14.99 -11.19
#